data_ee082ac2f1c6e1bb29e78cd79624051d
#
_entry.id   ee082ac2f1c6e1bb29e78cd79624051d
#
_cell.length_a   1.000
_cell.length_b   1.000
_cell.length_c   1.000
_cell.angle_alpha   90.00
_cell.angle_beta   90.00
_cell.angle_gamma   90.00
#
_symmetry.space_group_name_H-M   'P 1'
#
loop_
_entity.id
_entity.type
_entity.pdbx_description
1 polymer ?
#
loop_
_entity_poly.entity_id
_entity_poly.type
_entity_poly.pdbx_seq_one_letter_code
_entity_poly.pdbx_strand_id
1 'polypeptide(L)'
;MKSDIDIAQAAKLEKITTIAKKLDIPENSLEPFGHYKAKISLDFVKSLEKKDDGKLILVTAISPTPAGEGKTTTSVGLGDALNKIGKKALVTIREPSLGPVFGMKGGAAGGGMAQVIPMEDINLHFTGDFNAIQLANNLLAAMVDNHIHHGNSLNIDVRRVTWKRVLDMNDRALRKTVCSLGSIGNGYPREDGFDIVVASEVMAIFCLATSLSDLKKRLGDIVIGYTRDKEPILARQINAHGAMTVLLKDAVMPNLVQTLENNPAIIHGGPFANIAHGCNSVIATKASLKLADYVVTEAGFGADLGAEKFLDIKCRKANLKPSVVVLVATIRALKYHGGCPKEDFSKEGCDYLKKGLVNLEKHIENLKDHYGLPVVVGINGFASDTDAERKILQDKSSELNVPIVSSTHHANGGDGAKELAETVVKVIDDAENNFKYLYEDDLDLWSKMETIAQKIYGASGISAPANIKKQIDDLQKNGYGKYPVCVAKTQYSFSTDPTLRGAPKDHVISIREVRLAAGAEFIVMVCGDIMTMPGLPKVPAAEKIDLDEDGNIIGLF
;
A
#
# COMPACT_ATOMS: atom_id res chain seq x y z
N MET A 1 -19.15 -22.72 5.73
CA MET A 1 -17.68 -22.52 5.75
C MET A 1 -17.35 -21.80 7.04
N LYS A 2 -16.23 -22.15 7.69
CA LYS A 2 -15.72 -21.37 8.83
C LYS A 2 -15.36 -19.97 8.36
N SER A 3 -15.54 -18.97 9.20
CA SER A 3 -15.08 -17.60 8.92
C SER A 3 -13.56 -17.51 8.98
N ASP A 4 -12.97 -16.42 8.47
CA ASP A 4 -11.52 -16.24 8.50
C ASP A 4 -10.98 -16.19 9.94
N ILE A 5 -11.73 -15.58 10.86
CA ILE A 5 -11.36 -15.57 12.29
C ILE A 5 -11.46 -16.95 12.94
N ASP A 6 -12.48 -17.76 12.62
CA ASP A 6 -12.59 -19.13 13.14
C ASP A 6 -11.39 -19.99 12.69
N ILE A 7 -10.94 -19.80 11.46
CA ILE A 7 -9.75 -20.49 10.92
C ILE A 7 -8.50 -20.05 11.68
N ALA A 8 -8.33 -18.75 11.86
CA ALA A 8 -7.18 -18.17 12.55
C ALA A 8 -7.10 -18.59 14.02
N GLN A 9 -8.24 -18.57 14.75
CA GLN A 9 -8.31 -18.99 16.16
C GLN A 9 -8.07 -20.49 16.35
N ALA A 10 -8.46 -21.30 15.37
CA ALA A 10 -8.19 -22.75 15.40
C ALA A 10 -6.75 -23.12 15.00
N ALA A 11 -5.94 -22.16 14.56
CA ALA A 11 -4.59 -22.40 14.08
C ALA A 11 -3.63 -22.76 15.23
N LYS A 12 -2.68 -23.66 14.93
CA LYS A 12 -1.61 -23.99 15.87
C LYS A 12 -0.41 -23.05 15.62
N LEU A 13 -0.28 -22.02 16.46
CA LEU A 13 0.84 -21.08 16.39
C LEU A 13 2.13 -21.70 16.93
N GLU A 14 3.23 -21.48 16.23
CA GLU A 14 4.58 -21.71 16.75
C GLU A 14 5.08 -20.46 17.49
N LYS A 15 5.97 -20.65 18.47
CA LYS A 15 6.62 -19.52 19.14
C LYS A 15 7.40 -18.69 18.13
N ILE A 16 7.38 -17.38 18.28
CA ILE A 16 8.04 -16.47 17.33
C ILE A 16 9.56 -16.71 17.23
N THR A 17 10.19 -17.18 18.31
CA THR A 17 11.59 -17.59 18.31
C THR A 17 11.87 -18.79 17.41
N THR A 18 10.90 -19.71 17.27
CA THR A 18 10.97 -20.84 16.31
C THR A 18 10.87 -20.34 14.88
N ILE A 19 9.95 -19.42 14.63
CA ILE A 19 9.80 -18.78 13.30
C ILE A 19 11.06 -18.00 12.91
N ALA A 20 11.64 -17.24 13.85
CA ALA A 20 12.87 -16.47 13.64
C ALA A 20 14.06 -17.37 13.24
N LYS A 21 14.16 -18.57 13.83
CA LYS A 21 15.20 -19.54 13.48
C LYS A 21 15.16 -19.99 12.03
N LYS A 22 13.96 -20.04 11.39
CA LYS A 22 13.80 -20.35 9.97
C LYS A 22 14.47 -19.32 9.05
N LEU A 23 14.68 -18.10 9.58
CA LEU A 23 15.35 -16.98 8.90
C LEU A 23 16.77 -16.71 9.41
N ASP A 24 17.30 -17.56 10.27
CA ASP A 24 18.60 -17.37 10.91
C ASP A 24 18.71 -16.08 11.74
N ILE A 25 17.58 -15.62 12.31
CA ILE A 25 17.53 -14.44 13.19
C ILE A 25 17.87 -14.90 14.62
N PRO A 26 18.95 -14.37 15.23
CA PRO A 26 19.29 -14.68 16.61
C PRO A 26 18.23 -14.19 17.60
N GLU A 27 17.98 -14.94 18.66
CA GLU A 27 16.96 -14.60 19.65
C GLU A 27 17.21 -13.23 20.32
N ASN A 28 18.47 -12.88 20.57
CA ASN A 28 18.86 -11.58 21.12
C ASN A 28 18.68 -10.40 20.15
N SER A 29 18.31 -10.67 18.91
CA SER A 29 17.96 -9.66 17.90
C SER A 29 16.44 -9.46 17.76
N LEU A 30 15.65 -10.13 18.62
CA LEU A 30 14.20 -10.02 18.68
C LEU A 30 13.77 -9.23 19.89
N GLU A 31 12.77 -8.38 19.70
CA GLU A 31 12.00 -7.72 20.76
C GLU A 31 10.60 -8.36 20.82
N PRO A 32 10.34 -9.35 21.71
CA PRO A 32 9.08 -10.08 21.73
C PRO A 32 7.90 -9.21 22.18
N PHE A 33 6.79 -9.32 21.44
CA PHE A 33 5.48 -8.81 21.81
C PHE A 33 4.55 -9.99 22.10
N GLY A 34 4.71 -10.62 23.28
CA GLY A 34 4.11 -11.90 23.62
C GLY A 34 4.85 -13.07 22.95
N HIS A 35 4.13 -14.18 22.70
CA HIS A 35 4.75 -15.44 22.25
C HIS A 35 4.82 -15.57 20.72
N TYR A 36 4.01 -14.84 19.97
CA TYR A 36 3.73 -15.13 18.56
C TYR A 36 4.06 -13.98 17.60
N LYS A 37 4.57 -12.88 18.11
CA LYS A 37 5.03 -11.73 17.33
C LYS A 37 6.26 -11.10 17.98
N ALA A 38 7.14 -10.50 17.18
CA ALA A 38 8.32 -9.79 17.66
C ALA A 38 8.74 -8.71 16.68
N LYS A 39 9.42 -7.69 17.16
CA LYS A 39 10.17 -6.77 16.31
C LYS A 39 11.58 -7.29 16.07
N ILE A 40 12.12 -7.00 14.88
CA ILE A 40 13.51 -7.32 14.51
C ILE A 40 14.37 -6.08 14.73
N SER A 41 15.43 -6.20 15.54
CA SER A 41 16.27 -5.05 15.90
C SER A 41 16.95 -4.43 14.67
N LEU A 42 17.07 -3.09 14.67
CA LEU A 42 17.73 -2.36 13.58
C LEU A 42 19.22 -2.68 13.46
N ASP A 43 19.88 -3.01 14.56
CA ASP A 43 21.30 -3.43 14.54
C ASP A 43 21.48 -4.74 13.78
N PHE A 44 20.57 -5.69 13.98
CA PHE A 44 20.56 -6.92 13.21
C PHE A 44 20.27 -6.64 11.73
N VAL A 45 19.23 -5.85 11.42
CA VAL A 45 18.91 -5.45 10.03
C VAL A 45 20.13 -4.82 9.35
N LYS A 46 20.83 -3.93 10.03
CA LYS A 46 22.08 -3.32 9.54
C LYS A 46 23.19 -4.34 9.31
N SER A 47 23.31 -5.35 10.16
CA SER A 47 24.32 -6.40 10.00
C SER A 47 24.15 -7.23 8.71
N LEU A 48 22.92 -7.22 8.12
CA LEU A 48 22.60 -7.95 6.91
C LEU A 48 23.04 -7.24 5.62
N GLU A 49 23.47 -5.97 5.66
CA GLU A 49 23.73 -5.14 4.48
C GLU A 49 24.68 -5.79 3.46
N LYS A 50 25.62 -6.62 3.91
CA LYS A 50 26.61 -7.28 3.06
C LYS A 50 26.13 -8.60 2.43
N LYS A 51 24.97 -9.12 2.83
CA LYS A 51 24.39 -10.31 2.21
C LYS A 51 23.82 -9.97 0.84
N ASP A 52 23.81 -10.94 -0.06
CA ASP A 52 23.15 -10.82 -1.36
C ASP A 52 21.63 -10.71 -1.20
N ASP A 53 20.98 -10.03 -2.14
CA ASP A 53 19.52 -9.93 -2.17
C ASP A 53 18.90 -11.19 -2.77
N GLY A 54 17.82 -11.66 -2.15
CA GLY A 54 16.92 -12.62 -2.76
C GLY A 54 16.11 -12.03 -3.91
N LYS A 55 15.26 -12.86 -4.50
CA LYS A 55 14.38 -12.50 -5.62
C LYS A 55 13.13 -11.78 -5.12
N LEU A 56 12.90 -10.57 -5.60
CA LEU A 56 11.72 -9.77 -5.23
C LEU A 56 10.54 -10.08 -6.16
N ILE A 57 9.48 -10.65 -5.62
CA ILE A 57 8.21 -10.94 -6.31
C ILE A 57 7.20 -9.88 -5.93
N LEU A 58 6.75 -9.09 -6.90
CA LEU A 58 5.71 -8.09 -6.68
C LEU A 58 4.34 -8.67 -7.03
N VAL A 59 3.45 -8.77 -6.04
CA VAL A 59 2.05 -9.12 -6.26
C VAL A 59 1.22 -7.84 -6.40
N THR A 60 0.51 -7.75 -7.49
CA THR A 60 -0.43 -6.65 -7.78
C THR A 60 -1.70 -7.23 -8.39
N ALA A 61 -2.63 -6.41 -8.86
CA ALA A 61 -3.86 -6.91 -9.48
C ALA A 61 -4.30 -6.06 -10.67
N ILE A 62 -5.25 -6.57 -11.44
CA ILE A 62 -6.04 -5.78 -12.38
C ILE A 62 -6.84 -4.70 -11.64
N SER A 63 -7.51 -3.80 -12.36
CA SER A 63 -8.38 -2.79 -11.74
C SER A 63 -9.38 -3.46 -10.80
N PRO A 64 -9.44 -3.07 -9.51
CA PRO A 64 -10.25 -3.79 -8.52
C PRO A 64 -11.75 -3.62 -8.74
N THR A 65 -12.49 -4.60 -8.24
CA THR A 65 -13.94 -4.51 -8.05
C THR A 65 -14.27 -4.13 -6.60
N PRO A 66 -15.52 -3.77 -6.29
CA PRO A 66 -15.93 -3.54 -4.90
C PRO A 66 -15.71 -4.74 -3.96
N ALA A 67 -15.63 -5.96 -4.50
CA ALA A 67 -15.41 -7.19 -3.72
C ALA A 67 -13.91 -7.44 -3.41
N GLY A 68 -13.00 -6.78 -4.14
CA GLY A 68 -11.56 -7.05 -4.07
C GLY A 68 -11.14 -8.28 -4.88
N GLU A 69 -9.83 -8.39 -5.14
CA GLU A 69 -9.27 -9.45 -6.02
C GLU A 69 -8.43 -10.51 -5.25
N GLY A 70 -8.30 -10.35 -3.94
CA GLY A 70 -7.57 -11.30 -3.10
C GLY A 70 -6.04 -11.22 -3.22
N LYS A 71 -5.47 -10.04 -3.44
CA LYS A 71 -3.99 -9.84 -3.51
C LYS A 71 -3.25 -10.37 -2.30
N THR A 72 -3.67 -9.99 -1.09
CA THR A 72 -3.01 -10.41 0.15
C THR A 72 -3.12 -11.93 0.33
N THR A 73 -4.29 -12.51 0.07
CA THR A 73 -4.51 -13.96 0.09
C THR A 73 -3.58 -14.65 -0.92
N THR A 74 -3.42 -14.09 -2.13
CA THR A 74 -2.49 -14.63 -3.13
C THR A 74 -1.04 -14.47 -2.69
N SER A 75 -0.66 -13.33 -2.08
CA SER A 75 0.71 -13.10 -1.59
C SER A 75 1.09 -14.12 -0.51
N VAL A 76 0.20 -14.37 0.44
CA VAL A 76 0.42 -15.37 1.50
C VAL A 76 0.44 -16.78 0.93
N GLY A 77 -0.57 -17.15 0.12
CA GLY A 77 -0.63 -18.48 -0.51
C GLY A 77 0.57 -18.77 -1.40
N LEU A 78 1.06 -17.79 -2.15
CA LEU A 78 2.28 -17.93 -2.97
C LEU A 78 3.52 -18.10 -2.08
N GLY A 79 3.64 -17.33 -0.99
CA GLY A 79 4.74 -17.48 -0.03
C GLY A 79 4.78 -18.88 0.60
N ASP A 80 3.61 -19.38 1.04
CA ASP A 80 3.47 -20.74 1.57
C ASP A 80 3.78 -21.80 0.50
N ALA A 81 3.31 -21.62 -0.74
CA ALA A 81 3.58 -22.53 -1.84
C ALA A 81 5.07 -22.58 -2.20
N LEU A 82 5.77 -21.45 -2.23
CA LEU A 82 7.21 -21.39 -2.47
C LEU A 82 7.98 -22.20 -1.41
N ASN A 83 7.60 -22.07 -0.13
CA ASN A 83 8.19 -22.89 0.93
C ASN A 83 7.88 -24.39 0.75
N LYS A 84 6.66 -24.75 0.33
CA LYS A 84 6.27 -26.16 0.04
C LYS A 84 7.05 -26.79 -1.12
N ILE A 85 7.46 -26.02 -2.12
CA ILE A 85 8.32 -26.51 -3.21
C ILE A 85 9.82 -26.42 -2.87
N GLY A 86 10.15 -26.23 -1.59
CA GLY A 86 11.53 -26.25 -1.09
C GLY A 86 12.32 -24.96 -1.30
N LYS A 87 11.67 -23.82 -1.57
CA LYS A 87 12.32 -22.52 -1.66
C LYS A 87 12.27 -21.82 -0.31
N LYS A 88 13.34 -21.11 0.09
CA LYS A 88 13.34 -20.26 1.30
C LYS A 88 12.62 -18.96 0.97
N ALA A 89 11.33 -18.86 1.30
CA ALA A 89 10.48 -17.72 0.96
C ALA A 89 9.95 -16.98 2.19
N LEU A 90 9.80 -15.66 2.06
CA LEU A 90 9.31 -14.74 3.08
C LEU A 90 8.24 -13.81 2.49
N VAL A 91 7.11 -13.68 3.18
CA VAL A 91 6.05 -12.74 2.81
C VAL A 91 6.27 -11.42 3.54
N THR A 92 6.18 -10.29 2.83
CA THR A 92 6.37 -8.95 3.41
C THR A 92 5.25 -8.02 2.96
N ILE A 93 4.33 -7.70 3.86
CA ILE A 93 3.08 -7.00 3.56
C ILE A 93 2.85 -5.80 4.47
N ARG A 94 1.78 -5.05 4.21
CA ARG A 94 1.37 -3.90 5.02
C ARG A 94 0.61 -4.31 6.26
N GLU A 95 0.70 -3.47 7.28
CA GLU A 95 -0.16 -3.48 8.46
C GLU A 95 -1.52 -2.86 8.10
N PRO A 96 -2.66 -3.43 8.56
CA PRO A 96 -3.99 -2.86 8.33
C PRO A 96 -4.26 -1.66 9.24
N SER A 97 -5.05 -0.69 8.74
CA SER A 97 -5.57 0.44 9.49
C SER A 97 -6.89 0.10 10.15
N LEU A 98 -7.12 0.57 11.37
CA LEU A 98 -8.35 0.32 12.14
C LEU A 98 -9.60 0.88 11.46
N GLY A 99 -9.50 2.02 10.78
CA GLY A 99 -10.64 2.61 10.09
C GLY A 99 -11.30 1.66 9.07
N PRO A 100 -10.57 1.09 8.10
CA PRO A 100 -11.09 0.03 7.23
C PRO A 100 -11.57 -1.22 7.95
N VAL A 101 -10.87 -1.67 9.00
CA VAL A 101 -11.24 -2.86 9.79
C VAL A 101 -12.62 -2.71 10.42
N PHE A 102 -12.89 -1.59 11.09
CA PHE A 102 -14.19 -1.29 11.70
C PHE A 102 -15.20 -0.70 10.69
N GLY A 103 -14.78 -0.36 9.48
CA GLY A 103 -15.60 0.23 8.41
C GLY A 103 -16.24 -0.81 7.50
N MET A 104 -15.67 -1.01 6.32
CA MET A 104 -16.27 -1.79 5.23
C MET A 104 -15.49 -3.04 4.83
N LYS A 105 -14.21 -3.14 5.19
CA LYS A 105 -13.34 -4.22 4.70
C LYS A 105 -12.80 -5.01 5.86
N GLY A 106 -12.69 -6.31 5.62
CA GLY A 106 -11.79 -7.17 6.33
C GLY A 106 -10.37 -6.64 6.39
N GLY A 107 -9.62 -7.06 7.40
CA GLY A 107 -8.24 -6.69 7.60
C GLY A 107 -7.34 -7.15 6.46
N ALA A 108 -6.06 -6.74 6.51
CA ALA A 108 -5.07 -7.10 5.51
C ALA A 108 -4.29 -8.37 5.87
N ALA A 109 -4.91 -9.32 6.59
CA ALA A 109 -4.24 -10.56 7.02
C ALA A 109 -4.31 -11.71 6.00
N GLY A 110 -4.95 -11.53 4.84
CA GLY A 110 -5.29 -12.61 3.91
C GLY A 110 -6.70 -13.14 4.16
N GLY A 111 -7.00 -14.37 3.72
CA GLY A 111 -8.29 -15.01 3.91
C GLY A 111 -8.29 -16.50 3.64
N GLY A 112 -9.28 -17.23 4.16
CA GLY A 112 -9.35 -18.68 4.07
C GLY A 112 -8.13 -19.34 4.68
N MET A 113 -7.55 -20.28 3.95
CA MET A 113 -6.34 -21.01 4.35
C MET A 113 -5.03 -20.25 4.07
N ALA A 114 -5.08 -19.06 3.49
CA ALA A 114 -3.91 -18.23 3.20
C ALA A 114 -3.95 -16.93 4.01
N GLN A 115 -3.60 -17.02 5.29
CA GLN A 115 -3.61 -15.91 6.25
C GLN A 115 -2.26 -15.78 6.97
N VAL A 116 -1.95 -14.56 7.43
CA VAL A 116 -0.94 -14.29 8.45
C VAL A 116 -1.60 -14.24 9.83
N ILE A 117 -0.94 -14.80 10.83
CA ILE A 117 -1.42 -14.94 12.20
C ILE A 117 -0.38 -14.47 13.22
N PRO A 118 -0.79 -13.97 14.41
CA PRO A 118 -2.16 -13.92 14.95
C PRO A 118 -3.01 -12.83 14.28
N MET A 119 -4.13 -13.22 13.68
CA MET A 119 -4.96 -12.34 12.84
C MET A 119 -5.59 -11.20 13.64
N GLU A 120 -6.06 -11.49 14.86
CA GLU A 120 -6.69 -10.51 15.74
C GLU A 120 -5.72 -9.38 16.11
N ASP A 121 -4.52 -9.73 16.57
CA ASP A 121 -3.49 -8.76 16.94
C ASP A 121 -3.12 -7.87 15.75
N ILE A 122 -2.93 -8.50 14.57
CA ILE A 122 -2.53 -7.78 13.34
C ILE A 122 -3.60 -6.76 12.93
N ASN A 123 -4.88 -7.10 13.07
CA ASN A 123 -5.99 -6.24 12.64
C ASN A 123 -6.43 -5.20 13.69
N LEU A 124 -5.94 -5.30 14.92
CA LEU A 124 -6.29 -4.39 16.01
C LEU A 124 -5.07 -3.59 16.49
N HIS A 125 -4.60 -3.84 17.71
CA HIS A 125 -3.42 -3.17 18.27
C HIS A 125 -2.18 -4.06 18.12
N PHE A 126 -1.63 -4.12 16.93
CA PHE A 126 -0.57 -5.07 16.58
C PHE A 126 0.68 -4.96 17.48
N THR A 127 1.52 -3.95 17.23
CA THR A 127 2.70 -3.62 18.02
C THR A 127 2.78 -2.13 18.38
N GLY A 128 1.74 -1.37 18.03
CA GLY A 128 1.63 0.04 18.35
C GLY A 128 2.21 1.00 17.31
N ASP A 129 2.63 0.51 16.15
CA ASP A 129 3.29 1.35 15.13
C ASP A 129 2.39 2.47 14.62
N PHE A 130 1.11 2.18 14.35
CA PHE A 130 0.17 3.21 13.89
C PHE A 130 -0.16 4.23 14.97
N ASN A 131 -0.23 3.82 16.24
CA ASN A 131 -0.37 4.75 17.35
C ASN A 131 0.86 5.67 17.48
N ALA A 132 2.08 5.13 17.31
CA ALA A 132 3.30 5.93 17.31
C ALA A 132 3.31 6.96 16.16
N ILE A 133 2.90 6.56 14.95
CA ILE A 133 2.77 7.44 13.78
C ILE A 133 1.72 8.53 14.05
N GLN A 134 0.55 8.17 14.60
CA GLN A 134 -0.49 9.12 14.97
C GLN A 134 0.03 10.16 15.97
N LEU A 135 0.70 9.72 17.02
CA LEU A 135 1.23 10.60 18.06
C LEU A 135 2.33 11.51 17.53
N ALA A 136 3.24 11.00 16.69
CA ALA A 136 4.29 11.81 16.06
C ALA A 136 3.69 12.90 15.15
N ASN A 137 2.69 12.56 14.36
CA ASN A 137 1.97 13.51 13.50
C ASN A 137 1.25 14.58 14.33
N ASN A 138 0.56 14.18 15.39
CA ASN A 138 -0.23 15.10 16.21
C ASN A 138 0.64 15.93 17.13
N LEU A 139 1.81 15.45 17.56
CA LEU A 139 2.82 16.26 18.23
C LEU A 139 3.26 17.43 17.34
N LEU A 140 3.55 17.17 16.06
CA LEU A 140 3.92 18.22 15.12
C LEU A 140 2.79 19.26 14.99
N ALA A 141 1.54 18.82 14.85
CA ALA A 141 0.38 19.74 14.79
C ALA A 141 0.25 20.58 16.06
N ALA A 142 0.41 19.98 17.23
CA ALA A 142 0.38 20.70 18.51
C ALA A 142 1.54 21.72 18.62
N MET A 143 2.74 21.36 18.17
CA MET A 143 3.90 22.26 18.19
C MET A 143 3.74 23.43 17.20
N VAL A 144 3.09 23.25 16.06
CA VAL A 144 2.75 24.33 15.13
C VAL A 144 1.83 25.35 15.80
N ASP A 145 0.72 24.89 16.39
CA ASP A 145 -0.23 25.76 17.08
C ASP A 145 0.41 26.43 18.31
N ASN A 146 1.26 25.71 19.05
CA ASN A 146 2.02 26.27 20.18
C ASN A 146 3.01 27.36 19.73
N HIS A 147 3.72 27.17 18.61
CA HIS A 147 4.62 28.19 18.05
C HIS A 147 3.86 29.46 17.66
N ILE A 148 2.70 29.29 17.01
CA ILE A 148 1.84 30.42 16.63
C ILE A 148 1.34 31.16 17.89
N HIS A 149 0.92 30.43 18.93
CA HIS A 149 0.40 30.98 20.17
C HIS A 149 1.46 31.80 20.94
N HIS A 150 2.70 31.35 21.00
CA HIS A 150 3.78 31.94 21.76
C HIS A 150 4.67 32.91 20.94
N GLY A 151 4.06 33.70 20.07
CA GLY A 151 4.72 34.83 19.42
C GLY A 151 5.09 34.62 17.96
N ASN A 152 4.93 33.42 17.40
CA ASN A 152 5.05 33.16 15.97
C ASN A 152 6.30 33.75 15.30
N SER A 153 7.47 33.52 15.87
CA SER A 153 8.74 34.15 15.42
C SER A 153 9.11 33.79 13.97
N LEU A 154 8.55 32.68 13.42
CA LEU A 154 8.71 32.28 12.02
C LEU A 154 7.70 32.94 11.06
N ASN A 155 6.82 33.80 11.56
CA ASN A 155 5.79 34.51 10.77
C ASN A 155 4.88 33.58 9.97
N ILE A 156 4.51 32.44 10.53
CA ILE A 156 3.55 31.52 9.90
C ILE A 156 2.22 32.26 9.67
N ASP A 157 1.73 32.30 8.44
CA ASP A 157 0.37 32.76 8.17
C ASP A 157 -0.62 31.67 8.62
N VAL A 158 -1.41 31.96 9.65
CA VAL A 158 -2.37 31.03 10.26
C VAL A 158 -3.38 30.46 9.25
N ARG A 159 -3.62 31.17 8.14
CA ARG A 159 -4.47 30.72 7.03
C ARG A 159 -3.74 29.75 6.07
N ARG A 160 -2.42 29.59 6.23
CA ARG A 160 -1.54 28.81 5.37
C ARG A 160 -0.86 27.66 6.10
N VAL A 161 -1.37 27.29 7.27
CA VAL A 161 -0.98 26.06 7.95
C VAL A 161 -1.47 24.89 7.09
N THR A 162 -0.55 24.02 6.67
CA THR A 162 -0.85 22.87 5.80
C THR A 162 -0.94 21.56 6.56
N TRP A 163 -0.43 21.55 7.80
CA TRP A 163 -0.31 20.34 8.60
C TRP A 163 -1.59 20.08 9.39
N LYS A 164 -2.19 18.91 9.15
CA LYS A 164 -3.40 18.44 9.83
C LYS A 164 -3.08 17.45 10.93
N ARG A 165 -4.05 17.25 11.83
CA ARG A 165 -4.07 16.13 12.76
C ARG A 165 -4.47 14.84 12.07
N VAL A 166 -4.24 13.70 12.72
CA VAL A 166 -4.65 12.40 12.20
C VAL A 166 -5.34 11.55 13.28
N LEU A 167 -6.19 10.62 12.82
CA LEU A 167 -6.85 9.61 13.64
C LEU A 167 -6.95 8.33 12.82
N ASP A 168 -6.59 7.17 13.42
CA ASP A 168 -6.72 5.88 12.72
C ASP A 168 -8.13 5.31 12.86
N MET A 169 -9.11 6.07 12.40
CA MET A 169 -10.52 5.67 12.37
C MET A 169 -11.23 6.36 11.21
N ASN A 170 -12.28 5.73 10.67
CA ASN A 170 -13.14 6.36 9.67
C ASN A 170 -14.14 7.29 10.37
N ASP A 171 -13.91 8.61 10.30
CA ASP A 171 -14.78 9.61 10.91
C ASP A 171 -15.01 10.82 9.99
N ARG A 172 -16.14 10.80 9.28
CA ARG A 172 -16.50 11.90 8.36
C ARG A 172 -16.73 13.24 9.04
N ALA A 173 -17.05 13.26 10.33
CA ALA A 173 -17.29 14.50 11.08
C ALA A 173 -15.99 15.32 11.28
N LEU A 174 -14.84 14.64 11.22
CA LEU A 174 -13.52 15.26 11.40
C LEU A 174 -12.90 15.79 10.10
N ARG A 175 -13.53 15.63 8.93
CA ARG A 175 -12.98 16.13 7.64
C ARG A 175 -12.71 17.62 7.65
N LYS A 176 -13.59 18.37 8.29
CA LYS A 176 -13.50 19.81 8.46
C LYS A 176 -13.90 20.16 9.90
N THR A 177 -13.02 20.85 10.60
CA THR A 177 -13.21 21.28 11.99
C THR A 177 -12.75 22.72 12.16
N VAL A 178 -13.09 23.33 13.26
CA VAL A 178 -12.48 24.58 13.71
C VAL A 178 -11.73 24.30 15.00
N CYS A 179 -10.43 24.53 15.00
CA CYS A 179 -9.60 24.38 16.21
C CYS A 179 -9.44 25.71 16.95
N SER A 180 -8.97 25.66 18.21
CA SER A 180 -8.65 26.81 19.07
C SER A 180 -9.84 27.72 19.41
N LEU A 181 -11.07 27.14 19.47
CA LEU A 181 -12.24 27.86 19.95
C LEU A 181 -12.20 28.06 21.48
N GLY A 182 -12.91 29.06 21.97
CA GLY A 182 -13.17 29.32 23.39
C GLY A 182 -12.58 30.65 23.89
N SER A 183 -11.29 30.86 23.84
CA SER A 183 -10.66 32.12 24.30
C SER A 183 -9.27 32.27 23.68
N ILE A 184 -8.67 33.47 23.89
CA ILE A 184 -7.30 33.75 23.46
C ILE A 184 -6.26 32.78 24.06
N GLY A 185 -6.56 32.18 25.21
CA GLY A 185 -5.72 31.15 25.84
C GLY A 185 -5.64 29.84 25.04
N ASN A 186 -6.59 29.60 24.13
CA ASN A 186 -6.61 28.41 23.29
C ASN A 186 -5.90 28.61 21.93
N GLY A 187 -5.41 29.81 21.64
CA GLY A 187 -4.71 30.13 20.39
C GLY A 187 -5.59 30.83 19.35
N TYR A 188 -5.24 30.72 18.08
CA TYR A 188 -5.93 31.35 16.97
C TYR A 188 -6.98 30.41 16.35
N PRO A 189 -8.28 30.76 16.38
CA PRO A 189 -9.31 29.98 15.70
C PRO A 189 -9.02 29.88 14.19
N ARG A 190 -8.95 28.66 13.65
CA ARG A 190 -8.75 28.42 12.24
C ARG A 190 -9.47 27.15 11.77
N GLU A 191 -9.77 27.10 10.47
CA GLU A 191 -10.20 25.86 9.85
C GLU A 191 -9.06 24.83 9.92
N ASP A 192 -9.39 23.59 10.28
CA ASP A 192 -8.51 22.45 10.31
C ASP A 192 -9.27 21.21 9.83
N GLY A 193 -8.72 20.05 10.03
CA GLY A 193 -9.35 18.76 9.77
C GLY A 193 -8.42 17.64 10.19
N PHE A 194 -8.94 16.41 10.09
CA PHE A 194 -8.17 15.21 10.36
C PHE A 194 -8.05 14.39 9.08
N ASP A 195 -6.88 13.80 8.86
CA ASP A 195 -6.70 12.74 7.89
C ASP A 195 -6.60 11.39 8.63
N ILE A 196 -6.86 10.28 7.95
CA ILE A 196 -6.60 8.97 8.53
C ILE A 196 -5.08 8.73 8.57
N VAL A 197 -4.58 8.02 9.58
CA VAL A 197 -3.13 7.82 9.80
C VAL A 197 -2.41 7.32 8.55
N VAL A 198 -3.02 6.40 7.81
CA VAL A 198 -2.46 5.79 6.60
C VAL A 198 -2.41 6.74 5.38
N ALA A 199 -3.04 7.91 5.46
CA ALA A 199 -2.95 8.97 4.46
C ALA A 199 -1.94 10.07 4.84
N SER A 200 -1.34 10.01 6.03
CA SER A 200 -0.41 11.02 6.51
C SER A 200 0.94 10.99 5.81
N GLU A 201 1.60 12.14 5.72
CA GLU A 201 2.97 12.21 5.25
C GLU A 201 3.94 11.49 6.21
N VAL A 202 3.65 11.47 7.52
CA VAL A 202 4.48 10.72 8.49
C VAL A 202 4.48 9.22 8.18
N MET A 203 3.32 8.64 7.82
CA MET A 203 3.25 7.25 7.37
C MET A 203 4.08 7.01 6.09
N ALA A 204 4.01 7.93 5.13
CA ALA A 204 4.79 7.83 3.89
C ALA A 204 6.29 7.92 4.17
N ILE A 205 6.72 8.89 5.00
CA ILE A 205 8.10 9.04 5.45
C ILE A 205 8.59 7.78 6.16
N PHE A 206 7.81 7.27 7.12
CA PHE A 206 8.10 6.05 7.86
C PHE A 206 8.36 4.85 6.93
N CYS A 207 7.55 4.69 5.89
CA CYS A 207 7.69 3.60 4.94
C CYS A 207 8.82 3.79 3.92
N LEU A 208 9.25 5.02 3.64
CA LEU A 208 10.33 5.32 2.70
C LEU A 208 11.70 5.51 3.38
N ALA A 209 11.73 5.70 4.68
CA ALA A 209 12.97 5.85 5.44
C ALA A 209 13.82 4.57 5.37
N THR A 210 15.14 4.75 5.34
CA THR A 210 16.13 3.67 5.27
C THR A 210 16.87 3.44 6.59
N SER A 211 16.76 4.40 7.53
CA SER A 211 17.38 4.36 8.86
C SER A 211 16.72 5.37 9.80
N LEU A 212 17.02 5.32 11.10
CA LEU A 212 16.56 6.34 12.05
C LEU A 212 17.10 7.74 11.74
N SER A 213 18.33 7.85 11.23
CA SER A 213 18.89 9.14 10.83
C SER A 213 18.22 9.71 9.60
N ASP A 214 17.89 8.86 8.60
CA ASP A 214 17.12 9.25 7.42
C ASP A 214 15.69 9.64 7.82
N LEU A 215 15.04 8.85 8.68
CA LEU A 215 13.73 9.19 9.24
C LEU A 215 13.73 10.57 9.88
N LYS A 216 14.69 10.85 10.76
CA LYS A 216 14.81 12.16 11.45
C LYS A 216 15.00 13.31 10.46
N LYS A 217 15.85 13.12 9.45
CA LYS A 217 16.07 14.11 8.39
C LYS A 217 14.76 14.41 7.66
N ARG A 218 14.07 13.37 7.18
CA ARG A 218 12.81 13.48 6.44
C ARG A 218 11.70 14.15 7.25
N LEU A 219 11.55 13.78 8.52
CA LEU A 219 10.60 14.43 9.43
C LEU A 219 10.90 15.92 9.59
N GLY A 220 12.18 16.31 9.59
CA GLY A 220 12.58 17.72 9.61
C GLY A 220 12.26 18.48 8.33
N ASP A 221 12.17 17.81 7.19
CA ASP A 221 11.88 18.41 5.88
C ASP A 221 10.39 18.61 5.60
N ILE A 222 9.49 18.14 6.48
CA ILE A 222 8.04 18.36 6.36
C ILE A 222 7.73 19.85 6.31
N VAL A 223 6.93 20.28 5.32
CA VAL A 223 6.40 21.64 5.21
C VAL A 223 5.14 21.74 6.06
N ILE A 224 5.20 22.56 7.13
CA ILE A 224 4.11 22.74 8.10
C ILE A 224 3.17 23.90 7.77
N GLY A 225 3.59 24.79 6.91
CA GLY A 225 2.85 25.97 6.49
C GLY A 225 3.73 26.94 5.74
N TYR A 226 3.21 28.12 5.48
CA TYR A 226 3.90 29.18 4.73
C TYR A 226 3.78 30.52 5.43
N THR A 227 4.76 31.41 5.20
CA THR A 227 4.66 32.82 5.55
C THR A 227 3.65 33.54 4.64
N ARG A 228 3.36 34.82 4.93
CA ARG A 228 2.56 35.67 4.03
C ARG A 228 3.19 35.84 2.65
N ASP A 229 4.52 35.83 2.59
CA ASP A 229 5.32 35.92 1.35
C ASP A 229 5.44 34.58 0.62
N LYS A 230 4.76 33.53 1.14
CA LYS A 230 4.71 32.16 0.60
C LYS A 230 6.02 31.37 0.74
N GLU A 231 6.90 31.78 1.63
CA GLU A 231 8.08 31.00 1.97
C GLU A 231 7.67 29.79 2.81
N PRO A 232 8.12 28.56 2.47
CA PRO A 232 7.79 27.36 3.22
C PRO A 232 8.46 27.35 4.60
N ILE A 233 7.72 26.91 5.60
CA ILE A 233 8.21 26.69 6.96
C ILE A 233 8.31 25.19 7.19
N LEU A 234 9.47 24.74 7.68
CA LEU A 234 9.77 23.32 7.88
C LEU A 234 9.66 22.91 9.33
N ALA A 235 9.32 21.64 9.58
CA ALA A 235 9.22 21.08 10.94
C ALA A 235 10.53 21.21 11.75
N ARG A 236 11.69 21.18 11.08
CA ARG A 236 12.99 21.40 11.75
C ARG A 236 13.14 22.81 12.35
N GLN A 237 12.47 23.81 11.78
CA GLN A 237 12.57 25.20 12.26
C GLN A 237 11.86 25.41 13.61
N ILE A 238 10.92 24.54 13.96
CA ILE A 238 10.29 24.47 15.29
C ILE A 238 10.84 23.32 16.15
N ASN A 239 11.92 22.66 15.72
CA ASN A 239 12.61 21.58 16.43
C ASN A 239 11.72 20.34 16.76
N ALA A 240 10.66 20.08 16.00
CA ALA A 240 9.73 18.98 16.27
C ALA A 240 10.29 17.61 15.92
N HIS A 241 11.11 17.53 14.86
CA HIS A 241 11.57 16.29 14.24
C HIS A 241 12.33 15.33 15.18
N GLY A 242 13.04 15.86 16.18
CA GLY A 242 13.73 15.04 17.17
C GLY A 242 12.77 14.24 18.04
N ALA A 243 11.77 14.89 18.63
CA ALA A 243 10.75 14.25 19.47
C ALA A 243 9.86 13.30 18.65
N MET A 244 9.51 13.67 17.41
CA MET A 244 8.80 12.78 16.48
C MET A 244 9.59 11.48 16.23
N THR A 245 10.92 11.58 16.03
CA THR A 245 11.79 10.41 15.83
C THR A 245 11.83 9.52 17.06
N VAL A 246 11.86 10.10 18.26
CA VAL A 246 11.81 9.35 19.52
C VAL A 246 10.52 8.53 19.64
N LEU A 247 9.37 9.12 19.31
CA LEU A 247 8.09 8.41 19.30
C LEU A 247 8.07 7.24 18.30
N LEU A 248 8.79 7.37 17.20
CA LEU A 248 8.82 6.37 16.12
C LEU A 248 9.96 5.34 16.26
N LYS A 249 10.87 5.51 17.24
CA LYS A 249 12.10 4.72 17.34
C LYS A 249 11.86 3.21 17.32
N ASP A 250 10.92 2.74 18.12
CA ASP A 250 10.63 1.30 18.22
C ASP A 250 9.72 0.84 17.09
N ALA A 251 8.83 1.72 16.62
CA ALA A 251 7.94 1.44 15.49
C ALA A 251 8.72 1.10 14.21
N VAL A 252 9.89 1.72 13.96
CA VAL A 252 10.69 1.51 12.73
C VAL A 252 11.26 0.10 12.61
N MET A 253 11.32 -0.67 13.68
CA MET A 253 11.72 -2.08 13.64
C MET A 253 10.63 -2.93 12.97
N PRO A 254 10.97 -3.76 11.95
CA PRO A 254 9.98 -4.61 11.27
C PRO A 254 9.35 -5.64 12.20
N ASN A 255 8.07 -5.96 11.99
CA ASN A 255 7.33 -6.92 12.79
C ASN A 255 7.37 -8.31 12.15
N LEU A 256 7.91 -9.29 12.87
CA LEU A 256 7.92 -10.69 12.48
C LEU A 256 6.68 -11.40 13.02
N VAL A 257 6.01 -12.14 12.17
CA VAL A 257 4.86 -13.03 12.43
C VAL A 257 4.97 -14.30 11.60
N GLN A 258 3.90 -15.06 11.46
CA GLN A 258 3.85 -16.31 10.73
C GLN A 258 2.58 -16.43 9.89
N THR A 259 2.61 -17.30 8.88
CA THR A 259 1.41 -17.72 8.14
C THR A 259 0.71 -18.86 8.88
N LEU A 260 -0.52 -19.24 8.45
CA LEU A 260 -1.22 -20.45 8.95
C LEU A 260 -0.38 -21.72 8.81
N GLU A 261 0.54 -21.77 7.84
CA GLU A 261 1.45 -22.89 7.61
C GLU A 261 2.79 -22.74 8.37
N ASN A 262 2.84 -21.80 9.33
CA ASN A 262 4.00 -21.49 10.17
C ASN A 262 5.24 -21.03 9.37
N ASN A 263 5.06 -20.49 8.18
CA ASN A 263 6.15 -19.81 7.46
C ASN A 263 6.31 -18.38 7.96
N PRO A 264 7.54 -17.82 7.92
CA PRO A 264 7.77 -16.47 8.39
C PRO A 264 7.09 -15.43 7.49
N ALA A 265 6.58 -14.36 8.12
CA ALA A 265 6.05 -13.19 7.46
C ALA A 265 6.46 -11.92 8.19
N ILE A 266 6.70 -10.85 7.46
CA ILE A 266 6.99 -9.51 8.00
C ILE A 266 5.83 -8.58 7.65
N ILE A 267 5.34 -7.85 8.67
CA ILE A 267 4.29 -6.84 8.50
C ILE A 267 4.85 -5.52 9.01
N HIS A 268 4.84 -4.47 8.15
CA HIS A 268 5.41 -3.19 8.56
C HIS A 268 4.92 -2.01 7.71
N GLY A 269 4.34 -1.00 8.36
CA GLY A 269 3.77 0.19 7.72
C GLY A 269 2.55 -0.11 6.85
N GLY A 270 1.78 0.93 6.49
CA GLY A 270 0.51 0.71 5.80
C GLY A 270 -0.04 1.93 5.05
N PRO A 271 0.75 2.63 4.20
CA PRO A 271 0.25 3.81 3.49
C PRO A 271 -0.83 3.41 2.48
N PHE A 272 -1.85 4.26 2.32
CA PHE A 272 -2.87 4.07 1.30
C PHE A 272 -2.30 4.25 -0.12
N ALA A 273 -2.76 3.41 -1.06
CA ALA A 273 -2.29 3.45 -2.44
C ALA A 273 -3.01 4.47 -3.33
N ASN A 274 -4.08 5.10 -2.86
CA ASN A 274 -4.81 6.15 -3.59
C ASN A 274 -4.33 7.56 -3.26
N ILE A 275 -3.44 7.74 -2.29
CA ILE A 275 -2.88 9.05 -1.91
C ILE A 275 -1.40 9.00 -1.54
N ALA A 276 -0.84 7.82 -1.29
CA ALA A 276 0.57 7.57 -1.02
C ALA A 276 1.05 6.38 -1.84
N HIS A 277 2.27 5.90 -1.60
CA HIS A 277 2.88 4.84 -2.42
C HIS A 277 2.32 3.43 -2.20
N GLY A 278 1.47 3.20 -1.19
CA GLY A 278 0.61 2.02 -1.09
C GLY A 278 1.29 0.67 -0.90
N CYS A 279 2.49 0.63 -0.32
CA CYS A 279 3.24 -0.61 -0.06
C CYS A 279 3.98 -0.54 1.30
N ASN A 280 4.42 -1.67 1.80
CA ASN A 280 5.14 -1.77 3.07
C ASN A 280 6.45 -0.98 3.08
N SER A 281 7.13 -0.93 4.22
CA SER A 281 8.34 -0.12 4.38
C SER A 281 9.53 -0.64 3.56
N VAL A 282 10.42 0.28 3.21
CA VAL A 282 11.73 -0.01 2.58
C VAL A 282 12.59 -0.87 3.50
N ILE A 283 12.62 -0.56 4.81
CA ILE A 283 13.40 -1.32 5.79
C ILE A 283 12.95 -2.78 5.82
N ALA A 284 11.64 -3.04 5.89
CA ALA A 284 11.10 -4.40 5.89
C ALA A 284 11.43 -5.15 4.59
N THR A 285 11.24 -4.52 3.43
CA THR A 285 11.54 -5.15 2.14
C THR A 285 13.02 -5.47 2.00
N LYS A 286 13.92 -4.53 2.33
CA LYS A 286 15.37 -4.76 2.28
C LYS A 286 15.83 -5.83 3.25
N ALA A 287 15.34 -5.81 4.49
CA ALA A 287 15.64 -6.86 5.47
C ALA A 287 15.17 -8.24 4.97
N SER A 288 13.96 -8.32 4.41
CA SER A 288 13.41 -9.56 3.86
C SER A 288 14.27 -10.13 2.72
N LEU A 289 14.73 -9.28 1.80
CA LEU A 289 15.61 -9.68 0.70
C LEU A 289 16.94 -10.27 1.17
N LYS A 290 17.44 -9.88 2.35
CA LYS A 290 18.66 -10.43 2.96
C LYS A 290 18.41 -11.71 3.77
N LEU A 291 17.15 -12.00 4.11
CA LEU A 291 16.77 -13.13 4.97
C LEU A 291 16.25 -14.35 4.20
N ALA A 292 15.80 -14.17 2.98
CA ALA A 292 15.19 -15.23 2.18
C ALA A 292 15.62 -15.15 0.70
N ASP A 293 15.59 -16.31 0.03
CA ASP A 293 15.93 -16.40 -1.41
C ASP A 293 14.82 -15.81 -2.29
N TYR A 294 13.57 -15.85 -1.80
CA TYR A 294 12.39 -15.30 -2.46
C TYR A 294 11.59 -14.44 -1.48
N VAL A 295 11.27 -13.22 -1.88
CA VAL A 295 10.45 -12.30 -1.08
C VAL A 295 9.21 -11.94 -1.85
N VAL A 296 8.05 -12.31 -1.29
CA VAL A 296 6.75 -11.95 -1.85
C VAL A 296 6.25 -10.68 -1.16
N THR A 297 6.05 -9.63 -1.93
CA THR A 297 5.49 -8.38 -1.44
C THR A 297 4.31 -7.94 -2.30
N GLU A 298 3.51 -6.99 -1.82
CA GLU A 298 2.35 -6.51 -2.55
C GLU A 298 2.30 -4.99 -2.69
N ALA A 299 1.59 -4.54 -3.73
CA ALA A 299 1.19 -3.14 -3.90
C ALA A 299 -0.34 -3.01 -3.86
N GLY A 300 -0.84 -1.94 -3.22
CA GLY A 300 -2.28 -1.72 -3.01
C GLY A 300 -3.03 -1.42 -4.31
N PHE A 301 -4.31 -1.76 -4.37
CA PHE A 301 -5.19 -1.56 -5.54
C PHE A 301 -4.71 -2.26 -6.82
N GLY A 302 -5.04 -1.70 -7.98
CA GLY A 302 -4.60 -2.21 -9.28
C GLY A 302 -3.17 -1.81 -9.63
N ALA A 303 -2.61 -2.48 -10.65
CA ALA A 303 -1.24 -2.23 -11.09
C ALA A 303 -1.04 -0.80 -11.64
N ASP A 304 -2.09 -0.19 -12.14
CA ASP A 304 -2.09 1.20 -12.61
C ASP A 304 -1.84 2.24 -11.50
N LEU A 305 -2.18 1.90 -10.25
CA LEU A 305 -1.96 2.78 -9.09
C LEU A 305 -0.87 2.23 -8.17
N GLY A 306 -1.05 0.99 -7.69
CA GLY A 306 -0.17 0.42 -6.68
C GLY A 306 1.17 0.02 -7.23
N ALA A 307 1.22 -0.76 -8.33
CA ALA A 307 2.49 -1.18 -8.92
C ALA A 307 3.23 0.01 -9.54
N GLU A 308 2.54 0.95 -10.18
CA GLU A 308 3.14 2.19 -10.69
C GLU A 308 3.94 2.90 -9.57
N LYS A 309 3.30 3.16 -8.41
CA LYS A 309 3.96 3.84 -7.28
C LYS A 309 5.03 2.98 -6.60
N PHE A 310 4.83 1.67 -6.55
CA PHE A 310 5.87 0.76 -6.07
C PHE A 310 7.13 0.88 -6.92
N LEU A 311 6.97 0.91 -8.23
CA LEU A 311 8.08 0.97 -9.19
C LEU A 311 8.71 2.38 -9.26
N ASP A 312 7.91 3.42 -9.52
CA ASP A 312 8.42 4.77 -9.73
C ASP A 312 8.70 5.57 -8.45
N ILE A 313 8.17 5.15 -7.29
CA ILE A 313 8.49 5.81 -6.01
C ILE A 313 9.38 4.91 -5.15
N LYS A 314 8.89 3.75 -4.72
CA LYS A 314 9.62 2.90 -3.75
C LYS A 314 10.87 2.29 -4.34
N CYS A 315 10.77 1.64 -5.52
CA CYS A 315 11.93 1.03 -6.17
C CYS A 315 12.99 2.07 -6.52
N ARG A 316 12.58 3.24 -7.04
CA ARG A 316 13.47 4.35 -7.36
C ARG A 316 14.24 4.83 -6.14
N LYS A 317 13.55 5.12 -5.03
CA LYS A 317 14.19 5.63 -3.79
C LYS A 317 15.04 4.60 -3.07
N ALA A 318 14.65 3.34 -3.13
CA ALA A 318 15.31 2.25 -2.40
C ALA A 318 16.29 1.42 -3.25
N ASN A 319 16.41 1.74 -4.55
CA ASN A 319 17.18 0.97 -5.54
C ASN A 319 16.77 -0.52 -5.54
N LEU A 320 15.46 -0.78 -5.58
CA LEU A 320 14.91 -2.13 -5.66
C LEU A 320 14.60 -2.50 -7.11
N LYS A 321 14.74 -3.78 -7.44
CA LYS A 321 14.42 -4.31 -8.75
C LYS A 321 13.57 -5.58 -8.59
N PRO A 322 12.27 -5.56 -8.91
CA PRO A 322 11.47 -6.78 -8.92
C PRO A 322 12.00 -7.79 -9.93
N SER A 323 12.02 -9.06 -9.54
CA SER A 323 12.44 -10.16 -10.42
C SER A 323 11.29 -10.61 -11.33
N VAL A 324 10.06 -10.51 -10.84
CA VAL A 324 8.83 -10.85 -11.56
C VAL A 324 7.65 -10.12 -10.93
N VAL A 325 6.60 -9.91 -11.70
CA VAL A 325 5.30 -9.42 -11.21
C VAL A 325 4.26 -10.53 -11.32
N VAL A 326 3.55 -10.79 -10.23
CA VAL A 326 2.34 -11.62 -10.22
C VAL A 326 1.13 -10.71 -10.30
N LEU A 327 0.46 -10.72 -11.44
CA LEU A 327 -0.74 -9.93 -11.69
C LEU A 327 -1.98 -10.74 -11.35
N VAL A 328 -2.61 -10.45 -10.22
CA VAL A 328 -3.79 -11.16 -9.74
C VAL A 328 -5.04 -10.70 -10.49
N ALA A 329 -5.82 -11.66 -10.94
CA ALA A 329 -7.13 -11.43 -11.53
C ALA A 329 -8.14 -12.46 -11.00
N THR A 330 -9.42 -12.17 -11.16
CA THR A 330 -10.52 -13.12 -10.97
C THR A 330 -11.41 -13.13 -12.21
N ILE A 331 -12.00 -14.25 -12.54
CA ILE A 331 -12.98 -14.33 -13.64
C ILE A 331 -14.13 -13.34 -13.38
N ARG A 332 -14.55 -13.20 -12.13
CA ARG A 332 -15.59 -12.23 -11.72
C ARG A 332 -15.19 -10.79 -12.02
N ALA A 333 -13.95 -10.39 -11.73
CA ALA A 333 -13.47 -9.05 -12.02
C ALA A 333 -13.38 -8.79 -13.53
N LEU A 334 -12.90 -9.76 -14.29
CA LEU A 334 -12.86 -9.64 -15.74
C LEU A 334 -14.27 -9.53 -16.32
N LYS A 335 -15.23 -10.34 -15.87
CA LYS A 335 -16.65 -10.18 -16.25
C LYS A 335 -17.21 -8.80 -15.87
N TYR A 336 -16.89 -8.30 -14.67
CA TYR A 336 -17.28 -6.95 -14.25
C TYR A 336 -16.75 -5.88 -15.22
N HIS A 337 -15.49 -5.95 -15.61
CA HIS A 337 -14.89 -5.05 -16.59
C HIS A 337 -15.48 -5.19 -17.99
N GLY A 338 -16.03 -6.35 -18.32
CA GLY A 338 -16.79 -6.61 -19.53
C GLY A 338 -18.27 -6.19 -19.49
N GLY A 339 -18.70 -5.56 -18.38
CA GLY A 339 -20.06 -5.04 -18.23
C GLY A 339 -21.09 -6.02 -17.64
N CYS A 340 -20.63 -7.17 -17.07
CA CYS A 340 -21.52 -8.12 -16.42
C CYS A 340 -22.24 -7.49 -15.22
N PRO A 341 -23.56 -7.68 -15.06
CA PRO A 341 -24.29 -7.31 -13.86
C PRO A 341 -23.80 -8.09 -12.63
N LYS A 342 -23.87 -7.47 -11.44
CA LYS A 342 -23.36 -8.08 -10.21
C LYS A 342 -24.07 -9.39 -9.84
N GLU A 343 -25.36 -9.48 -10.08
CA GLU A 343 -26.21 -10.65 -9.85
C GLU A 343 -25.84 -11.85 -10.73
N ASP A 344 -25.11 -11.63 -11.82
CA ASP A 344 -24.71 -12.67 -12.77
C ASP A 344 -23.24 -13.11 -12.63
N PHE A 345 -22.49 -12.58 -11.65
CA PHE A 345 -21.08 -12.91 -11.47
C PHE A 345 -20.79 -14.41 -11.23
N SER A 346 -21.73 -15.13 -10.63
CA SER A 346 -21.61 -16.56 -10.36
C SER A 346 -22.12 -17.46 -11.49
N LYS A 347 -22.73 -16.89 -12.54
CA LYS A 347 -23.21 -17.61 -13.73
C LYS A 347 -22.11 -17.59 -14.78
N GLU A 348 -22.12 -18.57 -15.69
CA GLU A 348 -21.24 -18.56 -16.85
C GLU A 348 -21.47 -17.28 -17.67
N GLY A 349 -20.38 -16.62 -18.07
CA GLY A 349 -20.45 -15.31 -18.74
C GLY A 349 -19.30 -15.10 -19.73
N CYS A 350 -19.09 -16.07 -20.65
CA CYS A 350 -17.99 -16.05 -21.62
C CYS A 350 -17.89 -14.75 -22.43
N ASP A 351 -19.02 -14.18 -22.85
CA ASP A 351 -19.03 -12.94 -23.65
C ASP A 351 -18.60 -11.72 -22.82
N TYR A 352 -19.05 -11.64 -21.57
CA TYR A 352 -18.57 -10.62 -20.64
C TYR A 352 -17.08 -10.78 -20.34
N LEU A 353 -16.64 -12.04 -20.11
CA LEU A 353 -15.24 -12.34 -19.88
C LEU A 353 -14.36 -11.86 -21.04
N LYS A 354 -14.71 -12.23 -22.29
CA LYS A 354 -13.98 -11.82 -23.50
C LYS A 354 -13.89 -10.30 -23.62
N LYS A 355 -15.00 -9.58 -23.37
CA LYS A 355 -15.01 -8.11 -23.38
C LYS A 355 -14.14 -7.50 -22.29
N GLY A 356 -14.05 -8.13 -21.12
CA GLY A 356 -13.30 -7.62 -19.99
C GLY A 356 -11.80 -7.90 -20.05
N LEU A 357 -11.34 -8.81 -20.92
CA LEU A 357 -9.91 -9.11 -21.11
C LEU A 357 -9.08 -7.88 -21.46
N VAL A 358 -9.65 -6.84 -22.07
CA VAL A 358 -8.95 -5.59 -22.37
C VAL A 358 -8.37 -4.91 -21.13
N ASN A 359 -8.97 -5.12 -19.93
CA ASN A 359 -8.42 -4.62 -18.68
C ASN A 359 -7.15 -5.39 -18.28
N LEU A 360 -7.17 -6.72 -18.39
CA LEU A 360 -6.02 -7.58 -18.15
C LEU A 360 -4.88 -7.26 -19.13
N GLU A 361 -5.20 -7.16 -20.43
CA GLU A 361 -4.26 -6.83 -21.49
C GLU A 361 -3.53 -5.51 -21.22
N LYS A 362 -4.28 -4.46 -20.83
CA LYS A 362 -3.68 -3.15 -20.52
C LYS A 362 -2.74 -3.21 -19.31
N HIS A 363 -3.09 -3.95 -18.28
CA HIS A 363 -2.19 -4.14 -17.13
C HIS A 363 -0.93 -4.92 -17.49
N ILE A 364 -1.05 -5.95 -18.34
CA ILE A 364 0.11 -6.72 -18.85
C ILE A 364 1.01 -5.82 -19.70
N GLU A 365 0.44 -5.06 -20.65
CA GLU A 365 1.16 -4.06 -21.46
C GLU A 365 1.95 -3.10 -20.56
N ASN A 366 1.29 -2.53 -19.54
CA ASN A 366 1.96 -1.60 -18.62
C ASN A 366 3.17 -2.23 -17.94
N LEU A 367 3.05 -3.44 -17.41
CA LEU A 367 4.10 -4.11 -16.66
C LEU A 367 5.23 -4.64 -17.57
N LYS A 368 4.86 -5.25 -18.69
CA LYS A 368 5.79 -5.90 -19.61
C LYS A 368 6.48 -4.89 -20.55
N ASP A 369 5.72 -4.01 -21.20
CA ASP A 369 6.24 -3.17 -22.27
C ASP A 369 6.75 -1.83 -21.75
N HIS A 370 6.07 -1.23 -20.77
CA HIS A 370 6.49 0.06 -20.22
C HIS A 370 7.54 -0.09 -19.13
N TYR A 371 7.40 -1.06 -18.21
CA TYR A 371 8.39 -1.30 -17.15
C TYR A 371 9.42 -2.37 -17.47
N GLY A 372 9.24 -3.19 -18.50
CA GLY A 372 10.19 -4.24 -18.91
C GLY A 372 10.28 -5.41 -17.93
N LEU A 373 9.22 -5.68 -17.15
CA LEU A 373 9.19 -6.72 -16.13
C LEU A 373 8.59 -8.03 -16.66
N PRO A 374 9.14 -9.20 -16.27
CA PRO A 374 8.46 -10.46 -16.46
C PRO A 374 7.14 -10.50 -15.68
N VAL A 375 6.09 -11.05 -16.30
CA VAL A 375 4.74 -11.12 -15.73
C VAL A 375 4.22 -12.55 -15.71
N VAL A 376 3.61 -12.95 -14.60
CA VAL A 376 2.79 -14.15 -14.45
C VAL A 376 1.40 -13.67 -14.00
N VAL A 377 0.34 -14.14 -14.65
CA VAL A 377 -1.03 -13.84 -14.22
C VAL A 377 -1.49 -14.96 -13.28
N GLY A 378 -1.86 -14.58 -12.06
CA GLY A 378 -2.45 -15.49 -11.08
C GLY A 378 -3.97 -15.31 -11.03
N ILE A 379 -4.73 -16.31 -11.46
CA ILE A 379 -6.18 -16.30 -11.31
C ILE A 379 -6.55 -16.85 -9.93
N ASN A 380 -7.09 -15.98 -9.09
CA ASN A 380 -7.69 -16.38 -7.82
C ASN A 380 -9.04 -17.04 -8.13
N GLY A 381 -9.05 -18.39 -8.17
CA GLY A 381 -10.15 -19.20 -8.66
C GLY A 381 -11.28 -19.36 -7.64
N PHE A 382 -12.51 -19.35 -8.15
CA PHE A 382 -13.72 -19.63 -7.39
C PHE A 382 -14.39 -20.91 -7.90
N ALA A 383 -15.14 -21.58 -7.01
CA ALA A 383 -15.89 -22.80 -7.38
C ALA A 383 -16.95 -22.58 -8.49
N SER A 384 -17.35 -21.32 -8.70
CA SER A 384 -18.29 -20.94 -9.76
C SER A 384 -17.66 -20.75 -11.14
N ASP A 385 -16.32 -20.78 -11.25
CA ASP A 385 -15.62 -20.57 -12.51
C ASP A 385 -15.77 -21.82 -13.40
N THR A 386 -16.25 -21.64 -14.63
CA THR A 386 -16.53 -22.75 -15.53
C THR A 386 -15.31 -23.13 -16.38
N ASP A 387 -15.31 -24.35 -16.93
CA ASP A 387 -14.24 -24.81 -17.82
C ASP A 387 -14.20 -24.00 -19.13
N ALA A 388 -15.35 -23.55 -19.62
CA ALA A 388 -15.42 -22.67 -20.78
C ALA A 388 -14.73 -21.32 -20.52
N GLU A 389 -14.95 -20.73 -19.34
CA GLU A 389 -14.29 -19.48 -18.93
C GLU A 389 -12.78 -19.68 -18.74
N ARG A 390 -12.36 -20.79 -18.13
CA ARG A 390 -10.94 -21.15 -17.99
C ARG A 390 -10.25 -21.34 -19.34
N LYS A 391 -10.94 -21.96 -20.31
CA LYS A 391 -10.42 -22.13 -21.66
C LYS A 391 -10.13 -20.80 -22.36
N ILE A 392 -11.00 -19.79 -22.19
CA ILE A 392 -10.77 -18.44 -22.73
C ILE A 392 -9.45 -17.84 -22.17
N LEU A 393 -9.19 -18.04 -20.88
CA LEU A 393 -7.94 -17.55 -20.26
C LEU A 393 -6.71 -18.31 -20.75
N GLN A 394 -6.81 -19.64 -20.99
CA GLN A 394 -5.71 -20.43 -21.56
C GLN A 394 -5.38 -19.99 -22.99
N ASP A 395 -6.41 -19.75 -23.82
CA ASP A 395 -6.22 -19.25 -25.19
C ASP A 395 -5.57 -17.86 -25.16
N LYS A 396 -5.99 -16.97 -24.23
CA LYS A 396 -5.41 -15.66 -24.04
C LYS A 396 -3.95 -15.73 -23.55
N SER A 397 -3.61 -16.66 -22.67
CA SER A 397 -2.23 -16.92 -22.23
C SER A 397 -1.31 -17.20 -23.42
N SER A 398 -1.76 -18.04 -24.36
CA SER A 398 -1.02 -18.38 -25.56
C SER A 398 -0.86 -17.18 -26.50
N GLU A 399 -1.93 -16.39 -26.67
CA GLU A 399 -1.94 -15.17 -27.50
C GLU A 399 -0.94 -14.11 -27.00
N LEU A 400 -0.94 -13.85 -25.68
CA LEU A 400 -0.11 -12.81 -25.07
C LEU A 400 1.33 -13.26 -24.77
N ASN A 401 1.59 -14.57 -24.91
CA ASN A 401 2.84 -15.19 -24.45
C ASN A 401 3.18 -14.79 -23.00
N VAL A 402 2.18 -14.91 -22.11
CA VAL A 402 2.26 -14.65 -20.67
C VAL A 402 1.60 -15.80 -19.93
N PRO A 403 2.28 -16.47 -18.99
CA PRO A 403 1.66 -17.55 -18.22
C PRO A 403 0.44 -17.04 -17.43
N ILE A 404 -0.69 -17.74 -17.58
CA ILE A 404 -1.91 -17.53 -16.78
C ILE A 404 -2.19 -18.82 -16.02
N VAL A 405 -2.08 -18.76 -14.68
CA VAL A 405 -2.20 -19.90 -13.78
C VAL A 405 -3.37 -19.70 -12.84
N SER A 406 -4.26 -20.69 -12.75
CA SER A 406 -5.34 -20.68 -11.76
C SER A 406 -4.85 -21.25 -10.44
N SER A 407 -5.26 -20.65 -9.32
CA SER A 407 -4.91 -21.15 -7.99
C SER A 407 -6.10 -21.13 -7.04
N THR A 408 -6.07 -22.06 -6.07
CA THR A 408 -7.13 -22.31 -5.10
C THR A 408 -6.65 -22.10 -3.66
N HIS A 409 -5.66 -21.22 -3.48
CA HIS A 409 -5.00 -20.99 -2.20
C HIS A 409 -5.95 -20.50 -1.08
N HIS A 410 -7.04 -19.85 -1.42
CA HIS A 410 -8.06 -19.49 -0.42
C HIS A 410 -8.64 -20.74 0.28
N ALA A 411 -8.90 -21.80 -0.45
CA ALA A 411 -9.45 -23.05 0.09
C ALA A 411 -8.35 -24.02 0.56
N ASN A 412 -7.20 -24.05 -0.09
CA ASN A 412 -6.19 -25.10 0.02
C ASN A 412 -4.81 -24.59 0.48
N GLY A 413 -4.70 -23.34 0.94
CA GLY A 413 -3.42 -22.77 1.39
C GLY A 413 -2.33 -22.85 0.32
N GLY A 414 -1.09 -23.09 0.74
CA GLY A 414 0.05 -23.20 -0.16
C GLY A 414 -0.07 -24.33 -1.19
N ASP A 415 -0.76 -25.43 -0.87
CA ASP A 415 -0.99 -26.51 -1.85
C ASP A 415 -1.80 -26.02 -3.06
N GLY A 416 -2.75 -25.12 -2.84
CA GLY A 416 -3.56 -24.53 -3.90
C GLY A 416 -2.83 -23.52 -4.78
N ALA A 417 -1.58 -23.15 -4.46
CA ALA A 417 -0.76 -22.22 -5.23
C ALA A 417 0.57 -22.82 -5.74
N LYS A 418 0.78 -24.14 -5.64
CA LYS A 418 2.04 -24.78 -6.06
C LYS A 418 2.38 -24.53 -7.53
N GLU A 419 1.41 -24.72 -8.44
CA GLU A 419 1.62 -24.47 -9.87
C GLU A 419 1.99 -23.01 -10.15
N LEU A 420 1.35 -22.07 -9.43
CA LEU A 420 1.72 -20.63 -9.51
C LEU A 420 3.15 -20.41 -9.03
N ALA A 421 3.55 -21.02 -7.92
CA ALA A 421 4.91 -20.90 -7.38
C ALA A 421 5.97 -21.48 -8.32
N GLU A 422 5.74 -22.67 -8.88
CA GLU A 422 6.62 -23.31 -9.86
C GLU A 422 6.76 -22.45 -11.13
N THR A 423 5.63 -21.90 -11.62
CA THR A 423 5.63 -21.00 -12.78
C THR A 423 6.39 -19.72 -12.50
N VAL A 424 6.20 -19.12 -11.33
CA VAL A 424 6.91 -17.89 -10.90
C VAL A 424 8.43 -18.15 -10.84
N VAL A 425 8.86 -19.24 -10.23
CA VAL A 425 10.29 -19.63 -10.17
C VAL A 425 10.85 -19.80 -11.57
N LYS A 426 10.14 -20.55 -12.43
CA LYS A 426 10.55 -20.77 -13.82
C LYS A 426 10.70 -19.45 -14.60
N VAL A 427 9.73 -18.54 -14.45
CA VAL A 427 9.79 -17.22 -15.13
C VAL A 427 10.95 -16.38 -14.60
N ILE A 428 11.27 -16.43 -13.29
CA ILE A 428 12.44 -15.74 -12.73
C ILE A 428 13.74 -16.27 -13.32
N ASP A 429 13.83 -17.58 -13.53
CA ASP A 429 15.06 -18.23 -14.02
C ASP A 429 15.24 -18.07 -15.54
N ASP A 430 14.16 -18.11 -16.32
CA ASP A 430 14.19 -18.18 -17.77
C ASP A 430 13.98 -16.83 -18.48
N ALA A 431 13.24 -15.89 -17.87
CA ALA A 431 12.85 -14.66 -18.55
C ALA A 431 13.90 -13.54 -18.40
N GLU A 432 14.07 -12.78 -19.48
CA GLU A 432 14.85 -11.56 -19.44
C GLU A 432 14.14 -10.46 -18.64
N ASN A 433 14.85 -9.83 -17.72
CA ASN A 433 14.35 -8.74 -16.90
C ASN A 433 15.00 -7.42 -17.30
N ASN A 434 14.25 -6.62 -18.06
CA ASN A 434 14.65 -5.32 -18.58
C ASN A 434 14.02 -4.16 -17.82
N PHE A 435 13.90 -4.30 -16.48
CA PHE A 435 13.27 -3.30 -15.64
C PHE A 435 13.83 -1.91 -15.85
N LYS A 436 12.95 -0.97 -16.11
CA LYS A 436 13.21 0.46 -16.24
C LYS A 436 12.12 1.29 -15.56
N TYR A 437 12.45 2.50 -15.14
CA TYR A 437 11.47 3.46 -14.65
C TYR A 437 10.67 4.05 -15.82
N LEU A 438 9.46 4.52 -15.53
CA LEU A 438 8.55 5.05 -16.53
C LEU A 438 9.04 6.39 -17.13
N TYR A 439 9.75 7.16 -16.31
CA TYR A 439 10.32 8.47 -16.66
C TYR A 439 11.64 8.74 -15.91
N GLU A 440 12.45 9.64 -16.43
CA GLU A 440 13.70 10.07 -15.81
C GLU A 440 13.46 11.11 -14.71
N ASP A 441 14.41 11.22 -13.75
CA ASP A 441 14.27 12.11 -12.59
C ASP A 441 14.28 13.59 -12.96
N ASP A 442 14.97 13.97 -14.02
CA ASP A 442 15.12 15.36 -14.50
C ASP A 442 13.99 15.83 -15.41
N LEU A 443 13.07 14.94 -15.80
CA LEU A 443 11.84 15.33 -16.49
C LEU A 443 11.02 16.26 -15.59
N ASP A 444 10.43 17.33 -16.13
CA ASP A 444 9.62 18.26 -15.36
C ASP A 444 8.34 17.60 -14.80
N LEU A 445 7.76 18.18 -13.75
CA LEU A 445 6.61 17.60 -13.03
C LEU A 445 5.38 17.42 -13.93
N TRP A 446 5.12 18.36 -14.86
CA TRP A 446 3.99 18.24 -15.78
C TRP A 446 4.18 17.06 -16.73
N SER A 447 5.36 16.95 -17.32
CA SER A 447 5.72 15.88 -18.26
C SER A 447 5.77 14.50 -17.59
N LYS A 448 6.19 14.41 -16.31
CA LYS A 448 6.08 13.16 -15.52
C LYS A 448 4.64 12.71 -15.40
N MET A 449 3.74 13.63 -15.01
CA MET A 449 2.31 13.32 -14.88
C MET A 449 1.68 12.94 -16.21
N GLU A 450 2.02 13.65 -17.28
CA GLU A 450 1.52 13.35 -18.63
C GLU A 450 2.00 11.98 -19.12
N THR A 451 3.26 11.63 -18.84
CA THR A 451 3.80 10.30 -19.15
C THR A 451 3.04 9.18 -18.44
N ILE A 452 2.73 9.35 -17.15
CA ILE A 452 1.89 8.38 -16.42
C ILE A 452 0.49 8.29 -17.04
N ALA A 453 -0.13 9.43 -17.30
CA ALA A 453 -1.49 9.49 -17.85
C ALA A 453 -1.59 8.81 -19.22
N GLN A 454 -0.64 9.07 -20.11
CA GLN A 454 -0.66 8.51 -21.46
C GLN A 454 -0.28 7.02 -21.47
N LYS A 455 0.85 6.65 -20.86
CA LYS A 455 1.36 5.27 -20.93
C LYS A 455 0.56 4.32 -20.04
N ILE A 456 0.35 4.68 -18.76
CA ILE A 456 -0.28 3.78 -17.79
C ILE A 456 -1.80 3.81 -17.91
N TYR A 457 -2.41 5.01 -18.04
CA TYR A 457 -3.86 5.13 -18.04
C TYR A 457 -4.49 5.12 -19.44
N GLY A 458 -3.71 5.23 -20.51
CA GLY A 458 -4.22 5.31 -21.88
C GLY A 458 -4.98 6.60 -22.17
N ALA A 459 -4.71 7.67 -21.40
CA ALA A 459 -5.30 8.98 -21.59
C ALA A 459 -4.70 9.69 -22.81
N SER A 460 -5.46 10.60 -23.42
CA SER A 460 -4.95 11.48 -24.49
C SER A 460 -4.04 12.60 -23.97
N GLY A 461 -4.13 12.91 -22.67
CA GLY A 461 -3.32 13.94 -22.02
C GLY A 461 -3.87 14.30 -20.63
N ILE A 462 -3.33 15.40 -20.10
CA ILE A 462 -3.73 15.93 -18.79
C ILE A 462 -4.23 17.37 -18.90
N SER A 463 -5.04 17.76 -17.93
CA SER A 463 -5.53 19.15 -17.81
C SER A 463 -5.47 19.62 -16.36
N ALA A 464 -5.35 20.93 -16.16
CA ALA A 464 -5.46 21.53 -14.84
C ALA A 464 -5.93 22.99 -14.97
N PRO A 465 -6.64 23.54 -13.96
CA PRO A 465 -6.91 24.97 -13.86
C PRO A 465 -5.62 25.81 -13.79
N ALA A 466 -5.68 27.07 -14.21
CA ALA A 466 -4.50 27.94 -14.29
C ALA A 466 -3.75 28.10 -12.95
N ASN A 467 -4.48 28.16 -11.82
CA ASN A 467 -3.90 28.23 -10.49
C ASN A 467 -3.14 26.94 -10.11
N ILE A 468 -3.59 25.77 -10.54
CA ILE A 468 -2.93 24.49 -10.31
C ILE A 468 -1.68 24.36 -11.19
N LYS A 469 -1.76 24.75 -12.48
CA LYS A 469 -0.58 24.84 -13.34
C LYS A 469 0.50 25.71 -12.71
N LYS A 470 0.12 26.88 -12.22
CA LYS A 470 1.06 27.78 -11.53
C LYS A 470 1.65 27.13 -10.28
N GLN A 471 0.88 26.37 -9.49
CA GLN A 471 1.41 25.63 -8.34
C GLN A 471 2.48 24.61 -8.77
N ILE A 472 2.24 23.85 -9.84
CA ILE A 472 3.22 22.89 -10.38
C ILE A 472 4.50 23.61 -10.82
N ASP A 473 4.38 24.74 -11.53
CA ASP A 473 5.51 25.56 -11.95
C ASP A 473 6.29 26.13 -10.75
N ASP A 474 5.59 26.57 -9.70
CA ASP A 474 6.21 27.09 -8.47
C ASP A 474 6.97 25.96 -7.73
N LEU A 475 6.42 24.74 -7.65
CA LEU A 475 7.12 23.57 -7.09
C LEU A 475 8.36 23.21 -7.91
N GLN A 476 8.26 23.24 -9.23
CA GLN A 476 9.40 23.01 -10.13
C GLN A 476 10.53 24.00 -9.87
N LYS A 477 10.21 25.32 -9.80
CA LYS A 477 11.17 26.41 -9.55
C LYS A 477 11.79 26.33 -8.15
N ASN A 478 11.04 25.87 -7.16
CA ASN A 478 11.50 25.76 -5.77
C ASN A 478 12.36 24.49 -5.51
N GLY A 479 12.77 23.77 -6.57
CA GLY A 479 13.70 22.67 -6.46
C GLY A 479 13.09 21.29 -6.27
N TYR A 480 11.75 21.16 -6.29
CA TYR A 480 11.06 19.88 -6.15
C TYR A 480 10.83 19.12 -7.46
N GLY A 481 11.37 19.63 -8.58
CA GLY A 481 11.19 19.06 -9.92
C GLY A 481 11.70 17.62 -10.09
N LYS A 482 12.69 17.22 -9.29
CA LYS A 482 13.23 15.85 -9.31
C LYS A 482 12.37 14.84 -8.53
N TYR A 483 11.39 15.27 -7.77
CA TYR A 483 10.53 14.37 -7.02
C TYR A 483 9.65 13.54 -7.97
N PRO A 484 9.43 12.25 -7.68
CA PRO A 484 8.46 11.46 -8.41
C PRO A 484 7.05 11.95 -8.14
N VAL A 485 6.13 11.61 -9.04
CA VAL A 485 4.72 11.96 -8.94
C VAL A 485 3.94 10.79 -8.35
N CYS A 486 3.08 11.10 -7.39
CA CYS A 486 2.13 10.19 -6.78
C CYS A 486 0.72 10.56 -7.25
N VAL A 487 0.16 9.81 -8.19
CA VAL A 487 -1.19 10.08 -8.69
C VAL A 487 -2.23 9.56 -7.72
N ALA A 488 -3.13 10.45 -7.30
CA ALA A 488 -4.29 10.16 -6.47
C ALA A 488 -5.57 10.24 -7.30
N LYS A 489 -6.14 9.08 -7.67
CA LYS A 489 -7.37 8.96 -8.45
C LYS A 489 -8.21 7.79 -7.98
N THR A 490 -9.40 7.60 -8.55
CA THR A 490 -10.20 6.40 -8.32
C THR A 490 -9.43 5.13 -8.67
N GLN A 491 -9.59 4.11 -7.86
CA GLN A 491 -8.98 2.78 -8.08
C GLN A 491 -9.76 1.91 -9.06
N TYR A 492 -10.97 2.27 -9.43
CA TYR A 492 -11.90 1.41 -10.18
C TYR A 492 -11.80 1.54 -11.70
N SER A 493 -11.00 2.45 -12.20
CA SER A 493 -10.82 2.70 -13.63
C SER A 493 -9.41 3.23 -13.92
N PHE A 494 -8.91 3.00 -15.11
CA PHE A 494 -7.72 3.73 -15.61
C PHE A 494 -7.99 5.24 -15.73
N SER A 495 -9.23 5.64 -15.96
CA SER A 495 -9.64 7.06 -15.99
C SER A 495 -9.89 7.62 -14.59
N THR A 496 -10.36 8.86 -14.52
CA THR A 496 -10.85 9.50 -13.28
C THR A 496 -12.34 9.27 -13.04
N ASP A 497 -13.04 8.62 -13.97
CA ASP A 497 -14.44 8.23 -13.85
C ASP A 497 -14.54 6.73 -13.47
N PRO A 498 -15.02 6.39 -12.27
CA PRO A 498 -15.12 5.00 -11.81
C PRO A 498 -16.12 4.15 -12.61
N THR A 499 -16.97 4.76 -13.43
CA THR A 499 -17.96 4.05 -14.25
C THR A 499 -17.39 3.55 -15.58
N LEU A 500 -16.27 4.10 -16.04
CA LEU A 500 -15.58 3.69 -17.26
C LEU A 500 -14.76 2.43 -17.00
N ARG A 501 -15.34 1.27 -17.34
CA ARG A 501 -14.75 -0.07 -17.11
C ARG A 501 -13.83 -0.49 -18.27
N GLY A 502 -13.13 -1.61 -18.09
CA GLY A 502 -12.23 -2.16 -19.09
C GLY A 502 -10.94 -1.35 -19.21
N ALA A 503 -10.61 -0.91 -20.41
CA ALA A 503 -9.44 -0.07 -20.72
C ALA A 503 -9.90 1.16 -21.53
N PRO A 504 -10.47 2.19 -20.86
CA PRO A 504 -10.93 3.40 -21.55
C PRO A 504 -9.77 4.11 -22.24
N LYS A 505 -10.03 4.68 -23.41
CA LYS A 505 -9.07 5.45 -24.23
C LYS A 505 -9.58 6.88 -24.45
N ASP A 506 -8.72 7.74 -24.92
CA ASP A 506 -9.03 9.11 -25.35
C ASP A 506 -9.64 10.02 -24.26
N HIS A 507 -9.56 9.62 -23.00
CA HIS A 507 -9.97 10.44 -21.87
C HIS A 507 -8.84 11.38 -21.44
N VAL A 508 -9.18 12.44 -20.69
CA VAL A 508 -8.23 13.41 -20.15
C VAL A 508 -8.19 13.27 -18.62
N ILE A 509 -6.99 13.21 -18.04
CA ILE A 509 -6.80 13.22 -16.60
C ILE A 509 -6.78 14.67 -16.09
N SER A 510 -7.78 15.06 -15.32
CA SER A 510 -7.88 16.41 -14.77
C SER A 510 -7.26 16.48 -13.38
N ILE A 511 -6.19 17.28 -13.21
CA ILE A 511 -5.54 17.55 -11.93
C ILE A 511 -6.33 18.66 -11.21
N ARG A 512 -6.86 18.36 -10.02
CA ARG A 512 -7.68 19.29 -9.22
C ARG A 512 -6.91 19.95 -8.10
N GLU A 513 -5.91 19.26 -7.56
CA GLU A 513 -5.09 19.71 -6.44
C GLU A 513 -3.68 19.12 -6.56
N VAL A 514 -2.70 19.85 -6.06
CA VAL A 514 -1.31 19.37 -5.94
C VAL A 514 -0.88 19.54 -4.50
N ARG A 515 -0.26 18.50 -3.92
CA ARG A 515 0.27 18.52 -2.55
C ARG A 515 1.75 18.17 -2.57
N LEU A 516 2.54 18.94 -1.86
CA LEU A 516 3.95 18.64 -1.62
C LEU A 516 4.07 17.75 -0.38
N ALA A 517 4.64 16.57 -0.54
CA ALA A 517 5.10 15.72 0.55
C ALA A 517 6.64 15.80 0.60
N ALA A 518 7.14 16.91 1.17
CA ALA A 518 8.56 17.26 1.08
C ALA A 518 9.47 16.29 1.85
N GLY A 519 9.02 15.81 3.01
CA GLY A 519 9.74 14.82 3.80
C GLY A 519 9.71 13.42 3.17
N ALA A 520 8.60 13.05 2.55
CA ALA A 520 8.48 11.79 1.79
C ALA A 520 9.12 11.89 0.40
N GLU A 521 9.42 13.11 -0.07
CA GLU A 521 10.05 13.41 -1.36
C GLU A 521 9.26 12.91 -2.57
N PHE A 522 7.97 13.20 -2.62
CA PHE A 522 7.12 13.05 -3.80
C PHE A 522 6.05 14.16 -3.88
N ILE A 523 5.51 14.34 -5.09
CA ILE A 523 4.42 15.29 -5.34
C ILE A 523 3.13 14.51 -5.56
N VAL A 524 2.10 14.79 -4.74
CA VAL A 524 0.78 14.19 -4.92
C VAL A 524 -0.04 15.02 -5.91
N MET A 525 -0.47 14.42 -7.01
CA MET A 525 -1.38 15.03 -7.98
C MET A 525 -2.76 14.40 -7.84
N VAL A 526 -3.69 15.17 -7.28
CA VAL A 526 -5.05 14.70 -7.00
C VAL A 526 -5.93 14.89 -8.24
N CYS A 527 -6.43 13.77 -8.77
CA CYS A 527 -7.18 13.68 -10.02
C CYS A 527 -8.58 13.11 -9.79
N GLY A 528 -9.34 13.69 -8.88
CA GLY A 528 -10.69 13.24 -8.52
C GLY A 528 -11.05 13.56 -7.08
N ASP A 529 -12.17 13.01 -6.63
CA ASP A 529 -12.62 13.18 -5.24
C ASP A 529 -11.94 12.11 -4.36
N ILE A 530 -10.76 12.46 -3.85
CA ILE A 530 -9.99 11.58 -2.98
C ILE A 530 -10.21 11.97 -1.53
N MET A 531 -10.68 11.02 -0.74
CA MET A 531 -10.94 11.22 0.68
C MET A 531 -9.75 10.74 1.51
N THR A 532 -9.15 11.68 2.24
CA THR A 532 -8.09 11.41 3.22
C THR A 532 -8.62 11.11 4.62
N MET A 533 -9.94 11.27 4.82
CA MET A 533 -10.68 10.83 6.00
C MET A 533 -11.95 10.11 5.54
N PRO A 534 -11.92 8.77 5.40
CA PRO A 534 -13.10 7.98 5.07
C PRO A 534 -14.19 8.11 6.13
N GLY A 535 -15.43 7.88 5.76
CA GLY A 535 -16.53 7.77 6.71
C GLY A 535 -16.92 6.31 6.94
N LEU A 536 -17.49 6.01 8.08
CA LEU A 536 -18.15 4.72 8.28
C LEU A 536 -19.31 4.56 7.29
N PRO A 537 -19.55 3.34 6.75
CA PRO A 537 -20.69 3.05 5.88
C PRO A 537 -22.00 3.06 6.66
N LYS A 538 -23.14 2.87 5.98
CA LYS A 538 -24.45 2.81 6.62
C LYS A 538 -24.55 1.68 7.66
N VAL A 539 -23.91 0.55 7.37
CA VAL A 539 -23.78 -0.60 8.29
C VAL A 539 -22.29 -0.92 8.37
N PRO A 540 -21.57 -0.39 9.38
CA PRO A 540 -20.14 -0.65 9.55
C PRO A 540 -19.89 -2.07 10.08
N ALA A 541 -18.69 -2.61 9.80
CA ALA A 541 -18.26 -3.89 10.34
C ALA A 541 -18.28 -3.91 11.87
N ALA A 542 -18.06 -2.76 12.50
CA ALA A 542 -18.13 -2.56 13.95
C ALA A 542 -19.43 -3.03 14.60
N GLU A 543 -20.56 -3.05 13.87
CA GLU A 543 -21.84 -3.56 14.40
C GLU A 543 -21.88 -5.08 14.60
N LYS A 544 -20.91 -5.80 14.02
CA LYS A 544 -20.84 -7.27 14.07
C LYS A 544 -19.66 -7.78 14.90
N ILE A 545 -18.70 -6.90 15.17
CA ILE A 545 -17.52 -7.25 15.97
C ILE A 545 -17.90 -7.20 17.43
N ASP A 546 -17.69 -8.32 18.16
CA ASP A 546 -18.05 -8.45 19.57
C ASP A 546 -17.11 -9.44 20.26
N LEU A 547 -17.34 -9.67 21.55
CA LEU A 547 -16.73 -10.72 22.34
C LEU A 547 -17.76 -11.79 22.67
N ASP A 548 -17.37 -13.06 22.62
CA ASP A 548 -18.17 -14.15 23.18
C ASP A 548 -18.08 -14.20 24.73
N GLU A 549 -18.78 -15.16 25.35
CA GLU A 549 -18.79 -15.32 26.82
C GLU A 549 -17.41 -15.70 27.40
N ASP A 550 -16.52 -16.26 26.57
CA ASP A 550 -15.17 -16.66 26.96
C ASP A 550 -14.13 -15.54 26.67
N GLY A 551 -14.57 -14.42 26.11
CA GLY A 551 -13.72 -13.27 25.75
C GLY A 551 -13.00 -13.41 24.41
N ASN A 552 -13.38 -14.37 23.56
CA ASN A 552 -12.85 -14.46 22.20
C ASN A 552 -13.53 -13.45 21.29
N ILE A 553 -12.78 -12.90 20.37
CA ILE A 553 -13.30 -11.94 19.38
C ILE A 553 -14.14 -12.71 18.34
N ILE A 554 -15.33 -12.20 18.06
CA ILE A 554 -16.23 -12.70 17.02
C ILE A 554 -16.57 -11.60 16.02
N GLY A 555 -16.92 -11.98 14.79
CA GLY A 555 -17.34 -11.03 13.76
C GLY A 555 -16.21 -10.18 13.15
N LEU A 556 -14.96 -10.47 13.47
CA LEU A 556 -13.79 -9.84 12.86
C LEU A 556 -13.43 -10.56 11.54
N PHE A 557 -14.37 -10.59 10.58
CA PHE A 557 -14.31 -11.25 9.26
C PHE A 557 -14.41 -12.78 9.21
#